data_a5d54da95ca504559a639c704bdd14ae
#
_entry.id   a5d54da95ca504559a639c704bdd14ae
#
_cell.length_a   1.000
_cell.length_b   1.000
_cell.length_c   1.000
_cell.angle_alpha   90.00
_cell.angle_beta   90.00
_cell.angle_gamma   90.00
#
_symmetry.space_group_name_H-M   'P 1'
#
loop_
_entity.id
_entity.type
_entity.pdbx_description
1 polymer ?
#
loop_
_entity_poly.entity_id
_entity_poly.type
_entity_poly.pdbx_seq_one_letter_code
_entity_poly.pdbx_strand_id
1 'polypeptide(L)'
;GTIDFITGDGGFDFSVDFNKQEITSSKLILTQIAYIIAMLKPTKDCVIKFFDMFTIVSIELLYILSSIFNEIIIFKPNTSRNANSERYVVCKHYNLDEQNKHKLIMKLKKIINQFNESDINSILDFKIPSYFIKKIEEINAIFGQQQIESILSTLTLISNHTDEKLEILKKNNIKKCIKWC
;
A
#
# COMPACT_ATOMS: atom_id res chain seq x y z
N GLY A 1 3.46 -4.18 22.93
CA GLY A 1 4.10 -3.13 22.14
C GLY A 1 4.45 -1.89 22.97
N THR A 2 5.35 -1.07 22.44
CA THR A 2 5.85 0.14 23.13
C THR A 2 5.60 1.42 22.36
N ILE A 3 5.13 1.33 21.11
CA ILE A 3 5.02 2.44 20.16
C ILE A 3 3.56 2.86 19.99
N ASP A 4 3.29 4.16 19.98
CA ASP A 4 1.95 4.72 19.85
C ASP A 4 1.50 4.92 18.39
N PHE A 5 2.44 5.09 17.44
CA PHE A 5 2.14 5.25 16.03
C PHE A 5 3.33 4.79 15.18
N ILE A 6 3.07 4.02 14.12
CA ILE A 6 4.11 3.52 13.22
C ILE A 6 3.79 3.93 11.78
N THR A 7 4.80 4.40 11.07
CA THR A 7 4.74 4.58 9.61
C THR A 7 5.73 3.66 8.92
N GLY A 8 5.27 2.98 7.88
CA GLY A 8 6.08 2.14 7.01
C GLY A 8 6.12 2.74 5.61
N ASP A 9 7.17 3.48 5.27
CA ASP A 9 7.36 4.13 3.97
C ASP A 9 8.59 3.60 3.22
N GLY A 10 8.94 2.34 3.46
CA GLY A 10 10.06 1.67 2.78
C GLY A 10 9.84 1.56 1.28
N GLY A 11 10.92 1.60 0.51
CA GLY A 11 10.91 1.40 -0.93
C GLY A 11 12.31 1.14 -1.46
N PHE A 12 12.37 0.64 -2.68
CA PHE A 12 13.61 0.44 -3.42
C PHE A 12 13.66 1.38 -4.63
N ASP A 13 14.80 1.44 -5.29
CA ASP A 13 14.89 2.04 -6.61
C ASP A 13 14.34 1.06 -7.65
N PHE A 14 13.19 1.38 -8.22
CA PHE A 14 12.50 0.59 -9.24
C PHE A 14 12.76 1.10 -10.66
N SER A 15 13.73 1.99 -10.86
CA SER A 15 14.00 2.62 -12.16
C SER A 15 14.32 1.62 -13.26
N VAL A 16 14.80 0.43 -12.90
CA VAL A 16 15.12 -0.67 -13.85
C VAL A 16 13.85 -1.33 -14.41
N ASP A 17 12.85 -1.59 -13.55
CA ASP A 17 11.59 -2.25 -13.95
C ASP A 17 10.45 -1.91 -12.99
N PHE A 18 9.66 -0.92 -13.36
CA PHE A 18 8.49 -0.52 -12.55
C PHE A 18 7.39 -1.59 -12.49
N ASN A 19 7.33 -2.52 -13.46
CA ASN A 19 6.32 -3.57 -13.47
C ASN A 19 6.54 -4.62 -12.37
N LYS A 20 7.78 -4.74 -11.87
CA LYS A 20 8.13 -5.64 -10.77
C LYS A 20 7.99 -5.01 -9.39
N GLN A 21 7.59 -3.75 -9.31
CA GLN A 21 7.53 -2.97 -8.07
C GLN A 21 6.71 -3.67 -6.98
N GLU A 22 5.54 -4.21 -7.32
CA GLU A 22 4.69 -4.94 -6.38
C GLU A 22 5.38 -6.18 -5.82
N ILE A 23 5.94 -7.02 -6.68
CA ILE A 23 6.59 -8.28 -6.29
C ILE A 23 7.84 -8.01 -5.46
N THR A 24 8.72 -7.13 -5.94
CA THR A 24 9.98 -6.80 -5.27
C THR A 24 9.77 -6.17 -3.89
N SER A 25 8.69 -5.39 -3.72
CA SER A 25 8.38 -4.78 -2.42
C SER A 25 7.68 -5.71 -1.43
N SER A 26 7.19 -6.87 -1.85
CA SER A 26 6.38 -7.77 -1.02
C SER A 26 7.09 -8.20 0.26
N LYS A 27 8.36 -8.58 0.18
CA LYS A 27 9.18 -8.96 1.36
C LYS A 27 9.37 -7.78 2.31
N LEU A 28 9.59 -6.59 1.78
CA LEU A 28 9.74 -5.38 2.58
C LEU A 28 8.44 -5.06 3.32
N ILE A 29 7.30 -5.10 2.63
CA ILE A 29 5.98 -4.86 3.23
C ILE A 29 5.68 -5.91 4.29
N LEU A 30 5.91 -7.19 4.02
CA LEU A 30 5.75 -8.28 5.00
C LEU A 30 6.60 -8.04 6.25
N THR A 31 7.84 -7.60 6.07
CA THR A 31 8.75 -7.27 7.18
C THR A 31 8.25 -6.08 7.99
N GLN A 32 7.79 -5.03 7.33
CA GLN A 32 7.18 -3.87 8.01
C GLN A 32 5.94 -4.27 8.81
N ILE A 33 5.06 -5.12 8.26
CA ILE A 33 3.91 -5.67 8.98
C ILE A 33 4.34 -6.45 10.23
N ALA A 34 5.38 -7.27 10.12
CA ALA A 34 5.90 -8.00 11.28
C ALA A 34 6.42 -7.07 12.38
N TYR A 35 7.10 -5.97 12.03
CA TYR A 35 7.51 -4.93 12.99
C TYR A 35 6.33 -4.20 13.60
N ILE A 36 5.31 -3.85 12.81
CA ILE A 36 4.07 -3.23 13.31
C ILE A 36 3.43 -4.12 14.37
N ILE A 37 3.25 -5.41 14.07
CA ILE A 37 2.67 -6.38 15.00
C ILE A 37 3.50 -6.47 16.28
N ALA A 38 4.83 -6.50 16.18
CA ALA A 38 5.72 -6.64 17.33
C ALA A 38 5.70 -5.40 18.25
N MET A 39 5.66 -4.20 17.68
CA MET A 39 5.98 -2.96 18.39
C MET A 39 4.79 -2.07 18.71
N LEU A 40 3.70 -2.14 17.93
CA LEU A 40 2.54 -1.27 18.11
C LEU A 40 1.76 -1.65 19.39
N LYS A 41 1.38 -0.64 20.15
CA LYS A 41 0.49 -0.83 21.32
C LYS A 41 -0.93 -1.17 20.87
N PRO A 42 -1.71 -1.89 21.69
CA PRO A 42 -3.14 -2.09 21.45
C PRO A 42 -3.88 -0.75 21.24
N THR A 43 -4.93 -0.77 20.43
CA THR A 43 -5.78 0.38 20.06
C THR A 43 -5.12 1.51 19.28
N LYS A 44 -3.84 1.37 18.94
CA LYS A 44 -3.06 2.35 18.18
C LYS A 44 -3.10 2.09 16.69
N ASP A 45 -2.64 3.07 15.94
CA ASP A 45 -2.79 3.15 14.49
C ASP A 45 -1.44 3.05 13.78
N CYS A 46 -1.48 2.64 12.51
CA CYS A 46 -0.30 2.70 11.65
C CYS A 46 -0.67 3.10 10.23
N VAL A 47 0.33 3.55 9.49
CA VAL A 47 0.24 3.83 8.07
C VAL A 47 1.36 3.11 7.36
N ILE A 48 1.04 2.35 6.31
CA ILE A 48 2.03 1.57 5.56
C ILE A 48 1.85 1.81 4.07
N LYS A 49 2.97 2.04 3.37
CA LYS A 49 2.97 2.19 1.93
C LYS A 49 2.82 0.84 1.24
N PHE A 50 1.92 0.81 0.27
CA PHE A 50 1.74 -0.25 -0.70
C PHE A 50 1.95 0.31 -2.11
N PHE A 51 2.10 -0.60 -3.05
CA PHE A 51 2.07 -0.30 -4.48
C PHE A 51 0.80 -0.89 -5.10
N ASP A 52 0.90 -1.52 -6.27
CA ASP A 52 -0.22 -2.27 -6.82
C ASP A 52 -0.59 -3.46 -5.92
N MET A 53 -1.83 -3.94 -6.06
CA MET A 53 -2.40 -5.00 -5.22
C MET A 53 -3.07 -6.06 -6.10
N PHE A 54 -2.36 -6.49 -7.16
CA PHE A 54 -2.84 -7.48 -8.12
C PHE A 54 -2.44 -8.91 -7.76
N THR A 55 -1.29 -9.07 -7.08
CA THR A 55 -0.79 -10.39 -6.70
C THR A 55 -1.52 -10.95 -5.48
N ILE A 56 -1.61 -12.28 -5.40
CA ILE A 56 -2.17 -12.96 -4.23
C ILE A 56 -1.41 -12.57 -2.96
N VAL A 57 -0.09 -12.45 -3.03
CA VAL A 57 0.75 -12.03 -1.89
C VAL A 57 0.32 -10.66 -1.35
N SER A 58 0.13 -9.66 -2.21
CA SER A 58 -0.32 -8.33 -1.78
C SER A 58 -1.72 -8.37 -1.16
N ILE A 59 -2.63 -9.17 -1.71
CA ILE A 59 -3.98 -9.35 -1.16
C ILE A 59 -3.93 -10.03 0.20
N GLU A 60 -3.06 -11.03 0.38
CA GLU A 60 -2.83 -11.70 1.66
C GLU A 60 -2.23 -10.78 2.73
N LEU A 61 -1.30 -9.90 2.36
CA LEU A 61 -0.75 -8.88 3.26
C LEU A 61 -1.84 -7.91 3.74
N LEU A 62 -2.72 -7.47 2.83
CA LEU A 62 -3.89 -6.66 3.19
C LEU A 62 -4.88 -7.43 4.07
N TYR A 63 -5.08 -8.72 3.80
CA TYR A 63 -5.95 -9.56 4.62
C TYR A 63 -5.40 -9.73 6.04
N ILE A 64 -4.09 -9.91 6.20
CA ILE A 64 -3.44 -9.93 7.52
C ILE A 64 -3.72 -8.61 8.26
N LEU A 65 -3.50 -7.46 7.61
CA LEU A 65 -3.80 -6.17 8.22
C LEU A 65 -5.28 -6.04 8.61
N SER A 66 -6.20 -6.43 7.72
CA SER A 66 -7.64 -6.38 8.01
C SER A 66 -8.09 -7.30 9.15
N SER A 67 -7.32 -8.35 9.46
CA SER A 67 -7.63 -9.29 10.54
C SER A 67 -7.13 -8.83 11.91
N ILE A 68 -6.19 -7.88 11.96
CA ILE A 68 -5.55 -7.41 13.19
C ILE A 68 -5.85 -5.95 13.53
N PHE A 69 -6.52 -5.23 12.63
CA PHE A 69 -7.01 -3.87 12.85
C PHE A 69 -8.53 -3.83 12.70
N ASN A 70 -9.19 -2.97 13.44
CA ASN A 70 -10.65 -2.83 13.35
C ASN A 70 -11.09 -2.16 12.04
N GLU A 71 -10.24 -1.31 11.47
CA GLU A 71 -10.51 -0.59 10.23
C GLU A 71 -9.24 -0.48 9.40
N ILE A 72 -9.34 -0.74 8.09
CA ILE A 72 -8.31 -0.42 7.12
C ILE A 72 -8.88 0.47 6.02
N ILE A 73 -8.13 1.50 5.63
CA ILE A 73 -8.48 2.45 4.58
C ILE A 73 -7.34 2.48 3.56
N ILE A 74 -7.64 2.19 2.31
CA ILE A 74 -6.67 2.34 1.23
C ILE A 74 -6.81 3.74 0.66
N PHE A 75 -5.73 4.50 0.69
CA PHE A 75 -5.73 5.92 0.41
C PHE A 75 -4.59 6.32 -0.52
N LYS A 76 -4.87 7.22 -1.47
CA LYS A 76 -3.87 7.88 -2.29
C LYS A 76 -3.86 9.37 -1.97
N PRO A 77 -2.78 9.89 -1.33
CA PRO A 77 -2.70 11.29 -0.97
C PRO A 77 -2.72 12.22 -2.19
N ASN A 78 -3.36 13.36 -2.07
CA ASN A 78 -3.38 14.38 -3.14
C ASN A 78 -1.98 14.93 -3.49
N THR A 79 -1.02 14.75 -2.61
CA THR A 79 0.39 15.11 -2.80
C THR A 79 1.19 14.04 -3.54
N SER A 80 0.69 12.80 -3.62
CA SER A 80 1.28 11.75 -4.44
C SER A 80 0.94 11.94 -5.91
N ARG A 81 1.87 11.57 -6.79
CA ARG A 81 1.66 11.61 -8.25
C ARG A 81 0.57 10.60 -8.65
N ASN A 82 -0.49 11.06 -9.29
CA ASN A 82 -1.59 10.19 -9.70
C ASN A 82 -1.17 9.11 -10.71
N ALA A 83 -0.10 9.36 -11.47
CA ALA A 83 0.39 8.44 -12.49
C ALA A 83 1.23 7.26 -11.94
N ASN A 84 1.53 7.22 -10.64
CA ASN A 84 2.25 6.10 -10.02
C ASN A 84 1.30 5.17 -9.25
N SER A 85 1.77 3.93 -8.97
CA SER A 85 1.01 2.92 -8.23
C SER A 85 1.03 3.10 -6.71
N GLU A 86 1.82 4.03 -6.17
CA GLU A 86 1.97 4.26 -4.73
C GLU A 86 0.64 4.57 -4.05
N ARG A 87 0.34 3.85 -2.98
CA ARG A 87 -0.86 3.99 -2.13
C ARG A 87 -0.46 3.80 -0.68
N TYR A 88 -1.32 4.25 0.23
CA TYR A 88 -1.12 4.09 1.66
C TYR A 88 -2.30 3.34 2.27
N VAL A 89 -1.98 2.38 3.12
CA VAL A 89 -2.96 1.64 3.92
C VAL A 89 -2.92 2.22 5.32
N VAL A 90 -3.98 2.92 5.70
CA VAL A 90 -4.19 3.46 7.04
C VAL A 90 -4.91 2.39 7.84
N CYS A 91 -4.28 1.91 8.90
CA CYS A 91 -4.80 0.86 9.77
C CYS A 91 -5.10 1.46 11.14
N LYS A 92 -6.34 1.32 11.60
CA LYS A 92 -6.81 1.92 12.85
C LYS A 92 -7.22 0.88 13.87
N HIS A 93 -6.91 1.20 15.13
CA HIS A 93 -7.31 0.43 16.29
C HIS A 93 -6.77 -1.01 16.25
N TYR A 94 -5.45 -1.14 16.39
CA TYR A 94 -4.78 -2.44 16.48
C TYR A 94 -5.41 -3.32 17.54
N ASN A 95 -5.90 -4.49 17.16
CA ASN A 95 -6.69 -5.37 18.00
C ASN A 95 -6.23 -6.83 17.87
N LEU A 96 -5.08 -7.13 18.42
CA LEU A 96 -4.54 -8.49 18.49
C LEU A 96 -4.07 -8.78 19.93
N ASP A 97 -4.57 -9.87 20.52
CA ASP A 97 -4.15 -10.32 21.83
C ASP A 97 -2.70 -10.84 21.82
N GLU A 98 -2.03 -10.80 22.97
CA GLU A 98 -0.62 -11.14 23.08
C GLU A 98 -0.31 -12.60 22.71
N GLN A 99 -1.25 -13.55 22.93
CA GLN A 99 -1.05 -14.95 22.58
C GLN A 99 -1.02 -15.16 21.06
N ASN A 100 -2.00 -14.58 20.35
CA ASN A 100 -2.09 -14.64 18.90
C ASN A 100 -0.99 -13.79 18.22
N LYS A 101 -0.62 -12.66 18.83
CA LYS A 101 0.52 -11.84 18.42
C LYS A 101 1.81 -12.64 18.39
N HIS A 102 2.13 -13.37 19.47
CA HIS A 102 3.34 -14.19 19.52
C HIS A 102 3.34 -15.26 18.42
N LYS A 103 2.23 -15.99 18.26
CA LYS A 103 2.07 -17.02 17.22
C LYS A 103 2.25 -16.43 15.82
N LEU A 104 1.63 -15.29 15.54
CA LEU A 104 1.70 -14.63 14.24
C LEU A 104 3.12 -14.14 13.94
N ILE A 105 3.81 -13.51 14.90
CA ILE A 105 5.21 -13.06 14.74
C ILE A 105 6.12 -14.27 14.41
N MET A 106 5.98 -15.39 15.11
CA MET A 106 6.78 -16.58 14.84
C MET A 106 6.54 -17.13 13.42
N LYS A 107 5.28 -17.14 12.98
CA LYS A 107 4.92 -17.57 11.61
C LYS A 107 5.50 -16.60 10.57
N LEU A 108 5.33 -15.29 10.73
CA LEU A 108 5.85 -14.29 9.81
C LEU A 108 7.38 -14.32 9.75
N LYS A 109 8.07 -14.47 10.88
CA LYS A 109 9.54 -14.61 10.93
C LYS A 109 10.03 -15.81 10.12
N LYS A 110 9.34 -16.95 10.21
CA LYS A 110 9.67 -18.14 9.41
C LYS A 110 9.52 -17.84 7.92
N ILE A 111 8.41 -17.23 7.53
CA ILE A 111 8.15 -16.85 6.14
C ILE A 111 9.21 -15.88 5.63
N ILE A 112 9.52 -14.81 6.38
CA ILE A 112 10.52 -13.80 5.99
C ILE A 112 11.89 -14.44 5.75
N ASN A 113 12.31 -15.39 6.61
CA ASN A 113 13.59 -16.09 6.47
C ASN A 113 13.66 -17.01 5.25
N GLN A 114 12.51 -17.52 4.80
CA GLN A 114 12.39 -18.40 3.63
C GLN A 114 11.96 -17.65 2.38
N PHE A 115 11.73 -16.33 2.49
CA PHE A 115 11.18 -15.53 1.42
C PHE A 115 12.17 -15.37 0.27
N ASN A 116 11.86 -16.01 -0.85
CA ASN A 116 12.51 -15.78 -2.13
C ASN A 116 11.44 -15.22 -3.08
N GLU A 117 11.65 -14.02 -3.58
CA GLU A 117 10.66 -13.24 -4.36
C GLU A 117 10.16 -13.98 -5.63
N SER A 118 11.03 -14.84 -6.21
CA SER A 118 10.67 -15.61 -7.40
C SER A 118 9.75 -16.80 -7.13
N ASP A 119 9.67 -17.28 -5.89
CA ASP A 119 9.09 -18.58 -5.58
C ASP A 119 7.85 -18.53 -4.67
N ILE A 120 7.55 -17.36 -4.07
CA ILE A 120 6.39 -17.23 -3.17
C ILE A 120 5.16 -16.77 -3.94
N ASN A 121 4.23 -17.71 -4.09
CA ASN A 121 2.92 -17.46 -4.66
C ASN A 121 1.82 -17.20 -3.60
N SER A 122 2.09 -17.51 -2.33
CA SER A 122 1.15 -17.34 -1.22
C SER A 122 1.88 -17.34 0.14
N ILE A 123 1.40 -16.54 1.08
CA ILE A 123 1.90 -16.42 2.46
C ILE A 123 1.01 -17.20 3.43
N LEU A 124 -0.30 -17.25 3.12
CA LEU A 124 -1.30 -17.91 3.95
C LEU A 124 -1.46 -19.38 3.56
N ASP A 125 -1.74 -20.22 4.55
CA ASP A 125 -2.02 -21.65 4.38
C ASP A 125 -3.51 -21.96 4.19
N PHE A 126 -4.34 -20.93 4.01
CA PHE A 126 -5.77 -21.04 3.75
C PHE A 126 -6.21 -20.05 2.67
N LYS A 127 -7.35 -20.29 2.07
CA LYS A 127 -7.91 -19.42 1.02
C LYS A 127 -8.58 -18.20 1.63
N ILE A 128 -8.22 -17.02 1.11
CA ILE A 128 -8.90 -15.77 1.46
C ILE A 128 -10.37 -15.84 1.01
N PRO A 129 -11.31 -15.32 1.80
CA PRO A 129 -12.71 -15.24 1.41
C PRO A 129 -12.89 -14.46 0.10
N SER A 130 -13.69 -15.02 -0.82
CA SER A 130 -13.86 -14.44 -2.16
C SER A 130 -14.42 -13.01 -2.16
N TYR A 131 -15.22 -12.66 -1.14
CA TYR A 131 -15.73 -11.29 -1.00
C TYR A 131 -14.59 -10.28 -0.77
N PHE A 132 -13.56 -10.65 -0.03
CA PHE A 132 -12.40 -9.78 0.22
C PHE A 132 -11.60 -9.56 -1.08
N ILE A 133 -11.34 -10.63 -1.82
CA ILE A 133 -10.66 -10.55 -3.12
C ILE A 133 -11.42 -9.61 -4.06
N LYS A 134 -12.74 -9.81 -4.23
CA LYS A 134 -13.59 -8.95 -5.05
C LYS A 134 -13.52 -7.48 -4.63
N LYS A 135 -13.46 -7.22 -3.32
CA LYS A 135 -13.35 -5.86 -2.83
C LYS A 135 -12.02 -5.20 -3.20
N ILE A 136 -10.93 -5.94 -3.17
CA ILE A 136 -9.62 -5.44 -3.63
C ILE A 136 -9.61 -5.26 -5.16
N GLU A 137 -10.25 -6.15 -5.92
CA GLU A 137 -10.41 -6.00 -7.37
C GLU A 137 -11.18 -4.71 -7.73
N GLU A 138 -12.28 -4.40 -7.03
CA GLU A 138 -13.02 -3.15 -7.19
C GLU A 138 -12.14 -1.93 -6.91
N ILE A 139 -11.38 -1.96 -5.83
CA ILE A 139 -10.45 -0.89 -5.44
C ILE A 139 -9.36 -0.71 -6.52
N ASN A 140 -8.79 -1.82 -7.01
CA ASN A 140 -7.80 -1.79 -8.07
C ASN A 140 -8.36 -1.21 -9.37
N ALA A 141 -9.61 -1.53 -9.73
CA ALA A 141 -10.26 -0.97 -10.91
C ALA A 141 -10.41 0.56 -10.80
N ILE A 142 -10.84 1.07 -9.64
CA ILE A 142 -10.99 2.51 -9.40
C ILE A 142 -9.65 3.23 -9.53
N PHE A 143 -8.62 2.75 -8.82
CA PHE A 143 -7.30 3.38 -8.84
C PHE A 143 -6.60 3.23 -10.20
N GLY A 144 -6.78 2.09 -10.86
CA GLY A 144 -6.26 1.86 -12.21
C GLY A 144 -6.85 2.84 -13.21
N GLN A 145 -8.16 3.06 -13.18
CA GLN A 145 -8.82 4.04 -14.01
C GLN A 145 -8.28 5.46 -13.78
N GLN A 146 -8.15 5.88 -12.53
CA GLN A 146 -7.60 7.19 -12.17
C GLN A 146 -6.14 7.36 -12.65
N GLN A 147 -5.35 6.30 -12.56
CA GLN A 147 -3.96 6.30 -13.03
C GLN A 147 -3.88 6.43 -14.55
N ILE A 148 -4.68 5.68 -15.30
CA ILE A 148 -4.77 5.75 -16.76
C ILE A 148 -5.20 7.15 -17.20
N GLU A 149 -6.24 7.72 -16.61
CA GLU A 149 -6.72 9.07 -16.91
C GLU A 149 -5.62 10.13 -16.67
N SER A 150 -4.86 9.99 -15.58
CA SER A 150 -3.75 10.89 -15.26
C SER A 150 -2.62 10.79 -16.30
N ILE A 151 -2.28 9.56 -16.72
CA ILE A 151 -1.26 9.31 -17.76
C ILE A 151 -1.71 9.90 -19.09
N LEU A 152 -2.94 9.63 -19.52
CA LEU A 152 -3.49 10.15 -20.77
C LEU A 152 -3.55 11.68 -20.77
N SER A 153 -3.97 12.30 -19.65
CA SER A 153 -3.98 13.76 -19.48
C SER A 153 -2.56 14.33 -19.61
N THR A 154 -1.56 13.66 -19.04
CA THR A 154 -0.16 14.07 -19.14
C THR A 154 0.36 13.97 -20.58
N LEU A 155 0.07 12.86 -21.28
CA LEU A 155 0.45 12.67 -22.67
C LEU A 155 -0.20 13.71 -23.59
N THR A 156 -1.48 14.00 -23.38
CA THR A 156 -2.21 15.03 -24.11
C THR A 156 -1.61 16.41 -23.87
N LEU A 157 -1.18 16.69 -22.65
CA LEU A 157 -0.53 17.94 -22.30
C LEU A 157 0.82 18.09 -22.99
N ILE A 158 1.63 17.02 -23.00
CA ILE A 158 2.94 17.01 -23.68
C ILE A 158 2.77 17.26 -25.18
N SER A 159 1.76 16.64 -25.80
CA SER A 159 1.51 16.75 -27.24
C SER A 159 0.92 18.11 -27.64
N ASN A 160 0.10 18.73 -26.79
CA ASN A 160 -0.70 19.90 -27.11
C ASN A 160 -0.56 20.99 -26.04
N HIS A 161 0.63 21.20 -25.49
CA HIS A 161 0.84 22.21 -24.45
C HIS A 161 0.79 23.62 -25.03
N THR A 162 0.15 24.49 -24.27
CA THR A 162 0.22 25.96 -24.46
C THR A 162 0.61 26.57 -23.12
N ASP A 163 1.26 27.72 -23.15
CA ASP A 163 1.66 28.43 -21.92
C ASP A 163 0.45 28.72 -21.02
N GLU A 164 -0.70 29.03 -21.62
CA GLU A 164 -1.94 29.21 -20.86
C GLU A 164 -2.38 27.98 -20.08
N LYS A 165 -2.35 26.79 -20.70
CA LYS A 165 -2.67 25.51 -20.02
C LYS A 165 -1.69 25.20 -18.90
N LEU A 166 -0.40 25.47 -19.10
CA LEU A 166 0.60 25.29 -18.06
C LEU A 166 0.38 26.19 -16.86
N GLU A 167 0.03 27.45 -17.09
CA GLU A 167 -0.29 28.39 -16.01
C GLU A 167 -1.55 27.99 -15.22
N ILE A 168 -2.58 27.47 -15.88
CA ILE A 168 -3.76 26.93 -15.21
C ILE A 168 -3.39 25.74 -14.32
N LEU A 169 -2.54 24.82 -14.80
CA LEU A 169 -2.08 23.67 -14.01
C LEU A 169 -1.25 24.09 -12.79
N LYS A 170 -0.33 25.04 -12.95
CA LYS A 170 0.44 25.62 -11.84
C LYS A 170 -0.49 26.21 -10.77
N LYS A 171 -1.45 27.05 -11.17
CA LYS A 171 -2.44 27.63 -10.26
C LYS A 171 -3.24 26.55 -9.51
N ASN A 172 -3.67 25.48 -10.19
CA ASN A 172 -4.40 24.38 -9.58
C ASN A 172 -3.53 23.59 -8.57
N ASN A 173 -2.26 23.37 -8.88
CA ASN A 173 -1.34 22.74 -7.95
C ASN A 173 -1.08 23.60 -6.70
N ILE A 174 -0.88 24.90 -6.88
CA ILE A 174 -0.75 25.85 -5.76
C ILE A 174 -1.98 25.79 -4.85
N LYS A 175 -3.21 25.81 -5.44
CA LYS A 175 -4.45 25.69 -4.66
C LYS A 175 -4.54 24.37 -3.87
N LYS A 176 -4.07 23.24 -4.46
CA LYS A 176 -4.02 21.96 -3.77
C LYS A 176 -3.04 21.98 -2.59
N CYS A 177 -1.85 22.59 -2.80
CA CYS A 177 -0.85 22.74 -1.73
C CYS A 177 -1.38 23.61 -0.58
N ILE A 178 -2.00 24.74 -0.88
CA ILE A 178 -2.59 25.65 0.13
C ILE A 178 -3.70 24.91 0.93
N LYS A 179 -4.52 24.10 0.25
CA LYS A 179 -5.57 23.33 0.93
C LYS A 179 -5.01 22.24 1.84
N TRP A 180 -3.79 21.78 1.58
CA TRP A 180 -3.12 20.77 2.37
C TRP A 180 -2.45 21.35 3.63
N CYS A 181 -1.91 22.57 3.56
CA CYS A 181 -1.35 23.30 4.71
C CYS A 181 -2.44 23.89 5.60
#